data_1456d02172402d3a393f15f6c34333cf
#
_entry.id   1456d02172402d3a393f15f6c34333cf
#
_cell.length_a   1.000
_cell.length_b   1.000
_cell.length_c   1.000
_cell.angle_alpha   90.00
_cell.angle_beta   90.00
_cell.angle_gamma   90.00
#
_symmetry.space_group_name_H-M   'P 1'
#
loop_
_entity.id
_entity.type
_entity.pdbx_description
1 polymer ?
#
loop_
_entity_poly.entity_id
_entity_poly.type
_entity_poly.pdbx_seq_one_letter_code
_entity_poly.pdbx_strand_id
1 'polypeptide(L)'
;ALATTLLLRPEVLLIDELSLGLAPMVVGALCDVVRQLNATGITVVVVEQSVNVALTLAERAVFMEKGRVRFEGPTRELLDRPDILRSVFLEGADASDGADDEADDSVTSVDLSRLAPAARVPAGASGSADPARTSVLACRGVTKRFGGVNALSAVDLQVGAGEIVGLIGQNGAGKTTLMDCISGFHEVDDGAIVFRDVDVTEWAPHERARSRMGRSFQEARLFPSLTVLETVEVACERTVANRSLLADATRQPASYLAAGVTEARALELVSMLGLQRYAHTPTSVLSTGTRRIVELACLLAEDPVLMLLDEPSAGVAQRETEALGPLLGRVRDHTGSAMLVIEHDMPLLSGLCDRLVAMELGSVITDGPPAQVLEHPAVIASYLGTDAAAIHRSGATLA
;
A
#
# COMPACT_ATOMS: atom_id res chain seq x y z
N ALA A 1 -20.00 17.95 0.16
CA ALA A 1 -20.71 17.07 -0.78
C ALA A 1 -22.09 16.68 -0.21
N LEU A 2 -22.20 15.90 0.92
CA LEU A 2 -23.48 15.38 1.43
C LEU A 2 -24.54 16.49 1.66
N ALA A 3 -24.17 17.58 2.35
CA ALA A 3 -25.09 18.69 2.61
C ALA A 3 -25.60 19.37 1.31
N THR A 4 -24.77 19.46 0.29
CA THR A 4 -25.15 20.04 -1.01
C THR A 4 -26.14 19.15 -1.76
N THR A 5 -25.93 17.81 -1.70
CA THR A 5 -26.83 16.84 -2.33
C THR A 5 -28.21 16.84 -1.67
N LEU A 6 -28.29 17.03 -0.34
CA LEU A 6 -29.55 17.08 0.39
C LEU A 6 -30.42 18.29 0.05
N LEU A 7 -29.83 19.39 -0.42
CA LEU A 7 -30.60 20.56 -0.91
C LEU A 7 -31.47 20.20 -2.12
N LEU A 8 -31.11 19.16 -2.88
CA LEU A 8 -31.88 18.68 -4.04
C LEU A 8 -33.07 17.80 -3.65
N ARG A 9 -33.25 17.48 -2.35
CA ARG A 9 -34.31 16.60 -1.82
C ARG A 9 -34.38 15.26 -2.58
N PRO A 10 -33.31 14.48 -2.63
CA PRO A 10 -33.28 13.22 -3.38
C PRO A 10 -34.21 12.17 -2.74
N GLU A 11 -34.85 11.35 -3.55
CA GLU A 11 -35.53 10.13 -3.09
C GLU A 11 -34.55 8.97 -2.86
N VAL A 12 -33.44 8.98 -3.62
CA VAL A 12 -32.36 7.99 -3.53
C VAL A 12 -31.04 8.72 -3.38
N LEU A 13 -30.26 8.34 -2.37
CA LEU A 13 -28.92 8.87 -2.10
C LEU A 13 -27.90 7.75 -2.33
N LEU A 14 -26.96 8.01 -3.27
CA LEU A 14 -25.82 7.11 -3.52
C LEU A 14 -24.59 7.70 -2.84
N ILE A 15 -23.93 6.91 -2.01
CA ILE A 15 -22.72 7.30 -1.29
C ILE A 15 -21.63 6.30 -1.65
N ASP A 16 -20.53 6.83 -2.18
CA ASP A 16 -19.35 6.03 -2.51
C ASP A 16 -18.24 6.35 -1.50
N GLU A 17 -17.71 5.29 -0.86
CA GLU A 17 -16.60 5.35 0.10
C GLU A 17 -16.78 6.41 1.21
N LEU A 18 -17.85 6.31 1.99
CA LEU A 18 -18.18 7.22 3.10
C LEU A 18 -17.04 7.36 4.13
N SER A 19 -16.30 6.28 4.36
CA SER A 19 -15.25 6.18 5.38
C SER A 19 -13.86 6.57 4.88
N LEU A 20 -13.68 6.73 3.56
CA LEU A 20 -12.36 6.95 2.96
C LEU A 20 -11.68 8.21 3.48
N GLY A 21 -10.48 8.06 4.05
CA GLY A 21 -9.65 9.16 4.53
C GLY A 21 -10.18 9.89 5.77
N LEU A 22 -11.20 9.38 6.46
CA LEU A 22 -11.79 10.01 7.62
C LEU A 22 -11.41 9.30 8.93
N ALA A 23 -11.23 10.08 10.00
CA ALA A 23 -11.02 9.54 11.33
C ALA A 23 -12.25 8.73 11.82
N PRO A 24 -12.07 7.63 12.57
CA PRO A 24 -13.17 6.74 13.00
C PRO A 24 -14.32 7.47 13.72
N MET A 25 -14.02 8.49 14.50
CA MET A 25 -15.05 9.30 15.20
C MET A 25 -15.91 10.10 14.20
N VAL A 26 -15.33 10.59 13.11
CA VAL A 26 -16.06 11.32 12.05
C VAL A 26 -16.92 10.35 11.25
N VAL A 27 -16.41 9.15 10.96
CA VAL A 27 -17.15 8.08 10.30
C VAL A 27 -18.39 7.72 11.13
N GLY A 28 -18.25 7.53 12.45
CA GLY A 28 -19.37 7.26 13.34
C GLY A 28 -20.46 8.35 13.28
N ALA A 29 -20.06 9.62 13.35
CA ALA A 29 -21.00 10.75 13.24
C ALA A 29 -21.71 10.80 11.86
N LEU A 30 -20.99 10.48 10.78
CA LEU A 30 -21.58 10.40 9.43
C LEU A 30 -22.56 9.23 9.31
N CYS A 31 -22.23 8.09 9.89
CA CYS A 31 -23.14 6.93 9.94
C CYS A 31 -24.48 7.30 10.62
N ASP A 32 -24.43 8.06 11.72
CA ASP A 32 -25.61 8.52 12.41
C ASP A 32 -26.45 9.48 11.56
N VAL A 33 -25.79 10.39 10.83
CA VAL A 33 -26.47 11.28 9.86
C VAL A 33 -27.15 10.45 8.76
N VAL A 34 -26.47 9.44 8.20
CA VAL A 34 -27.02 8.58 7.14
C VAL A 34 -28.23 7.82 7.65
N ARG A 35 -28.19 7.27 8.88
CA ARG A 35 -29.37 6.62 9.51
C ARG A 35 -30.54 7.56 9.70
N GLN A 36 -30.28 8.79 10.16
CA GLN A 36 -31.32 9.82 10.30
C GLN A 36 -31.97 10.15 8.95
N LEU A 37 -31.18 10.28 7.88
CA LEU A 37 -31.69 10.53 6.52
C LEU A 37 -32.56 9.37 6.02
N ASN A 38 -32.12 8.14 6.23
CA ASN A 38 -32.91 6.96 5.88
C ASN A 38 -34.23 6.91 6.67
N ALA A 39 -34.23 7.26 7.95
CA ALA A 39 -35.43 7.38 8.78
C ALA A 39 -36.42 8.45 8.28
N THR A 40 -36.01 9.45 7.50
CA THR A 40 -36.89 10.42 6.84
C THR A 40 -37.53 9.90 5.55
N GLY A 41 -37.21 8.65 5.14
CA GLY A 41 -37.77 7.99 3.94
C GLY A 41 -36.88 8.06 2.70
N ILE A 42 -35.65 8.60 2.81
CA ILE A 42 -34.67 8.59 1.72
C ILE A 42 -34.09 7.18 1.60
N THR A 43 -34.16 6.59 0.42
CA THR A 43 -33.44 5.35 0.14
C THR A 43 -31.94 5.64 0.03
N VAL A 44 -31.11 4.89 0.79
CA VAL A 44 -29.66 5.08 0.76
C VAL A 44 -29.00 3.83 0.24
N VAL A 45 -28.11 4.00 -0.74
CA VAL A 45 -27.19 2.96 -1.24
C VAL A 45 -25.77 3.41 -0.91
N VAL A 46 -25.05 2.61 -0.13
CA VAL A 46 -23.67 2.90 0.28
C VAL A 46 -22.75 1.87 -0.36
N VAL A 47 -21.76 2.32 -1.08
CA VAL A 47 -20.62 1.52 -1.53
C VAL A 47 -19.49 1.73 -0.55
N GLU A 48 -18.98 0.66 0.03
CA GLU A 48 -17.94 0.72 1.06
C GLU A 48 -16.96 -0.42 0.92
N GLN A 49 -15.69 -0.14 1.10
CA GLN A 49 -14.63 -1.14 1.23
C GLN A 49 -14.57 -1.70 2.66
N SER A 50 -14.91 -0.86 3.65
CA SER A 50 -14.99 -1.29 5.04
C SER A 50 -16.27 -2.09 5.29
N VAL A 51 -16.14 -3.41 5.38
CA VAL A 51 -17.27 -4.32 5.69
C VAL A 51 -17.98 -3.89 6.97
N ASN A 52 -17.26 -3.49 8.01
CA ASN A 52 -17.84 -3.04 9.27
C ASN A 52 -18.72 -1.82 9.12
N VAL A 53 -18.32 -0.83 8.33
CA VAL A 53 -19.13 0.37 8.07
C VAL A 53 -20.37 -0.01 7.30
N ALA A 54 -20.24 -0.82 6.24
CA ALA A 54 -21.36 -1.29 5.44
C ALA A 54 -22.37 -2.10 6.28
N LEU A 55 -21.88 -3.07 7.07
CA LEU A 55 -22.73 -3.92 7.93
C LEU A 55 -23.42 -3.13 9.06
N THR A 56 -22.78 -2.05 9.54
CA THR A 56 -23.36 -1.21 10.58
C THR A 56 -24.46 -0.28 10.04
N LEU A 57 -24.36 0.13 8.76
CA LEU A 57 -25.29 1.08 8.14
C LEU A 57 -26.48 0.42 7.46
N ALA A 58 -26.25 -0.69 6.75
CA ALA A 58 -27.22 -1.27 5.84
C ALA A 58 -27.98 -2.45 6.46
N GLU A 59 -29.28 -2.53 6.20
CA GLU A 59 -30.11 -3.68 6.56
C GLU A 59 -29.93 -4.85 5.59
N ARG A 60 -29.57 -4.55 4.33
CA ARG A 60 -29.30 -5.51 3.27
C ARG A 60 -27.92 -5.22 2.66
N ALA A 61 -27.15 -6.28 2.46
CA ALA A 61 -25.84 -6.20 1.82
C ALA A 61 -25.86 -6.93 0.47
N VAL A 62 -25.15 -6.33 -0.49
CA VAL A 62 -24.80 -6.96 -1.77
C VAL A 62 -23.29 -7.00 -1.83
N PHE A 63 -22.71 -8.19 -1.77
CA PHE A 63 -21.28 -8.36 -1.88
C PHE A 63 -20.90 -8.65 -3.33
N MET A 64 -20.01 -7.83 -3.87
CA MET A 64 -19.54 -7.93 -5.26
C MET A 64 -18.05 -8.21 -5.31
N GLU A 65 -17.66 -9.15 -6.14
CA GLU A 65 -16.28 -9.48 -6.44
C GLU A 65 -16.10 -9.65 -7.95
N LYS A 66 -15.10 -9.01 -8.53
CA LYS A 66 -14.77 -9.11 -9.97
C LYS A 66 -16.00 -8.88 -10.88
N GLY A 67 -16.86 -7.91 -10.53
CA GLY A 67 -18.07 -7.59 -11.28
C GLY A 67 -19.22 -8.60 -11.11
N ARG A 68 -19.10 -9.58 -10.23
CA ARG A 68 -20.13 -10.59 -9.94
C ARG A 68 -20.66 -10.45 -8.52
N VAL A 69 -21.95 -10.61 -8.35
CA VAL A 69 -22.57 -10.69 -7.01
C VAL A 69 -22.26 -12.08 -6.42
N ARG A 70 -21.58 -12.11 -5.28
CA ARG A 70 -21.26 -13.31 -4.52
C ARG A 70 -22.26 -13.60 -3.42
N PHE A 71 -22.83 -12.54 -2.85
CA PHE A 71 -23.85 -12.63 -1.81
C PHE A 71 -24.84 -11.48 -1.99
N GLU A 72 -26.11 -11.76 -1.72
CA GLU A 72 -27.17 -10.77 -1.59
C GLU A 72 -28.14 -11.25 -0.50
N GLY A 73 -28.36 -10.45 0.53
CA GLY A 73 -29.24 -10.79 1.61
C GLY A 73 -29.23 -9.81 2.77
N PRO A 74 -29.99 -10.12 3.83
CA PRO A 74 -29.97 -9.36 5.06
C PRO A 74 -28.57 -9.34 5.68
N THR A 75 -28.15 -8.20 6.16
CA THR A 75 -26.83 -8.00 6.79
C THR A 75 -26.58 -8.96 7.96
N ARG A 76 -27.63 -9.29 8.71
CA ARG A 76 -27.57 -10.24 9.84
C ARG A 76 -27.13 -11.65 9.41
N GLU A 77 -27.63 -12.13 8.26
CA GLU A 77 -27.25 -13.45 7.73
C GLU A 77 -25.77 -13.49 7.33
N LEU A 78 -25.22 -12.38 6.89
CA LEU A 78 -23.80 -12.29 6.56
C LEU A 78 -22.92 -12.34 7.82
N LEU A 79 -23.36 -11.70 8.92
CA LEU A 79 -22.67 -11.73 10.21
C LEU A 79 -22.64 -13.12 10.84
N ASP A 80 -23.69 -13.93 10.62
CA ASP A 80 -23.80 -15.32 11.11
C ASP A 80 -23.00 -16.32 10.25
N ARG A 81 -22.35 -15.84 9.17
CA ARG A 81 -21.60 -16.66 8.22
C ARG A 81 -20.13 -16.25 8.10
N PRO A 82 -19.32 -16.57 9.13
CA PRO A 82 -17.87 -16.27 9.10
C PRO A 82 -17.13 -16.99 7.98
N ASP A 83 -17.69 -18.09 7.43
CA ASP A 83 -17.21 -18.78 6.25
C ASP A 83 -17.26 -17.89 5.00
N ILE A 84 -18.38 -17.19 4.75
CA ILE A 84 -18.52 -16.25 3.64
C ILE A 84 -17.62 -15.03 3.86
N LEU A 85 -17.59 -14.49 5.09
CA LEU A 85 -16.72 -13.37 5.42
C LEU A 85 -15.23 -13.74 5.26
N ARG A 86 -14.85 -14.99 5.63
CA ARG A 86 -13.48 -15.49 5.39
C ARG A 86 -13.19 -15.70 3.91
N SER A 87 -14.12 -16.27 3.14
CA SER A 87 -13.93 -16.45 1.69
C SER A 87 -13.75 -15.12 0.99
N VAL A 88 -14.47 -14.09 1.41
CA VAL A 88 -14.33 -12.72 0.94
C VAL A 88 -12.92 -12.16 1.17
N PHE A 89 -12.28 -12.51 2.30
CA PHE A 89 -10.95 -12.03 2.64
C PHE A 89 -9.81 -12.97 2.22
N LEU A 90 -10.07 -14.28 2.05
CA LEU A 90 -9.02 -15.27 1.82
C LEU A 90 -9.07 -15.96 0.45
N GLU A 91 -10.25 -16.11 -0.18
CA GLU A 91 -10.45 -16.86 -1.44
C GLU A 91 -10.22 -16.05 -2.73
N GLY A 92 -9.72 -14.83 -2.66
CA GLY A 92 -9.07 -14.21 -3.83
C GLY A 92 -7.87 -15.03 -4.34
N ALA A 93 -7.41 -16.06 -3.59
CA ALA A 93 -6.20 -16.83 -3.88
C ALA A 93 -6.40 -18.08 -4.76
N ASP A 94 -7.61 -18.68 -4.86
CA ASP A 94 -7.78 -20.03 -5.43
C ASP A 94 -8.69 -20.14 -6.67
N ALA A 95 -8.97 -19.08 -7.40
CA ALA A 95 -9.76 -19.18 -8.64
C ALA A 95 -8.96 -18.80 -9.90
N SER A 96 -7.92 -19.58 -10.19
CA SER A 96 -7.36 -19.64 -11.55
C SER A 96 -7.78 -20.96 -12.21
N ASP A 97 -9.01 -21.02 -12.74
CA ASP A 97 -9.35 -21.95 -13.81
C ASP A 97 -10.46 -21.36 -14.70
N GLY A 98 -10.06 -21.14 -15.95
CA GLY A 98 -10.83 -21.26 -17.18
C GLY A 98 -12.04 -20.36 -17.41
N ALA A 99 -11.86 -19.31 -18.20
CA ALA A 99 -12.75 -19.00 -19.33
C ALA A 99 -12.12 -17.90 -20.18
N ASP A 100 -11.84 -18.26 -21.43
CA ASP A 100 -11.55 -17.35 -22.52
C ASP A 100 -12.74 -16.42 -22.74
N ASP A 101 -12.49 -15.11 -22.75
CA ASP A 101 -13.32 -14.15 -23.46
C ASP A 101 -12.38 -13.09 -24.05
N GLU A 102 -12.23 -13.20 -25.38
CA GLU A 102 -11.58 -12.20 -26.21
C GLU A 102 -12.41 -10.92 -26.20
N ALA A 103 -11.91 -9.90 -25.55
CA ALA A 103 -12.29 -8.52 -25.80
C ALA A 103 -11.00 -7.75 -26.14
N ASP A 104 -10.92 -7.41 -27.43
CA ASP A 104 -9.95 -6.51 -28.02
C ASP A 104 -10.02 -5.13 -27.33
N ASP A 105 -9.10 -4.88 -26.44
CA ASP A 105 -8.85 -3.54 -25.91
C ASP A 105 -7.35 -3.27 -25.98
N SER A 106 -6.95 -2.62 -27.09
CA SER A 106 -5.59 -2.18 -27.40
C SER A 106 -5.14 -1.02 -26.52
N VAL A 107 -5.23 -1.15 -25.22
CA VAL A 107 -4.61 -0.28 -24.22
C VAL A 107 -3.53 -1.06 -23.50
N THR A 108 -2.36 -0.87 -24.00
CA THR A 108 -0.98 -1.11 -23.53
C THR A 108 -0.82 -1.49 -22.06
N SER A 109 -1.06 -2.75 -21.72
CA SER A 109 -0.59 -3.36 -20.49
C SER A 109 0.86 -3.84 -20.63
N VAL A 110 1.69 -3.64 -19.61
CA VAL A 110 3.05 -4.19 -19.56
C VAL A 110 2.93 -5.71 -19.43
N ASP A 111 3.42 -6.46 -20.39
CA ASP A 111 3.48 -7.92 -20.31
C ASP A 111 4.68 -8.33 -19.43
N LEU A 112 4.44 -8.38 -18.12
CA LEU A 112 5.43 -8.72 -17.12
C LEU A 112 5.81 -10.22 -17.15
N SER A 113 5.06 -11.07 -17.88
CA SER A 113 5.34 -12.51 -17.99
C SER A 113 6.61 -12.82 -18.78
N ARG A 114 7.09 -11.86 -19.58
CA ARG A 114 8.27 -12.01 -20.45
C ARG A 114 9.60 -11.66 -19.79
N LEU A 115 9.59 -11.25 -18.52
CA LEU A 115 10.83 -11.01 -17.79
C LEU A 115 11.50 -12.34 -17.45
N ALA A 116 12.67 -12.58 -18.03
CA ALA A 116 13.43 -13.81 -17.80
C ALA A 116 13.66 -14.04 -16.30
N PRO A 117 13.53 -15.29 -15.80
CA PRO A 117 13.79 -15.58 -14.40
C PRO A 117 15.27 -15.31 -14.09
N ALA A 118 15.53 -14.38 -13.17
CA ALA A 118 16.86 -14.21 -12.61
C ALA A 118 17.27 -15.52 -11.89
N ALA A 119 18.54 -15.90 -12.02
CA ALA A 119 19.07 -17.08 -11.37
C ALA A 119 18.77 -17.04 -9.86
N ARG A 120 18.02 -18.02 -9.37
CA ARG A 120 17.66 -18.15 -7.95
C ARG A 120 18.92 -18.21 -7.10
N VAL A 121 19.13 -17.19 -6.29
CA VAL A 121 19.87 -17.37 -5.03
C VAL A 121 18.93 -18.18 -4.13
N PRO A 122 19.35 -19.32 -3.55
CA PRO A 122 18.45 -20.18 -2.82
C PRO A 122 17.81 -19.43 -1.66
N ALA A 123 16.49 -19.25 -1.72
CA ALA A 123 15.68 -18.80 -0.61
C ALA A 123 15.84 -19.81 0.53
N GLY A 124 16.45 -19.39 1.62
CA GLY A 124 16.47 -20.17 2.86
C GLY A 124 15.05 -20.42 3.33
N ALA A 125 14.77 -21.63 3.71
CA ALA A 125 13.49 -22.21 4.08
C ALA A 125 12.59 -21.26 4.90
N SER A 126 11.33 -21.25 4.50
CA SER A 126 10.19 -20.66 5.20
C SER A 126 10.15 -21.06 6.70
N GLY A 127 9.92 -20.06 7.56
CA GLY A 127 9.39 -20.25 8.90
C GLY A 127 10.33 -19.84 10.03
N SER A 128 9.89 -18.84 10.76
CA SER A 128 10.45 -18.19 11.95
C SER A 128 11.39 -17.03 11.64
N ALA A 129 11.15 -15.89 12.34
CA ALA A 129 12.07 -14.77 12.38
C ALA A 129 13.48 -15.31 12.70
N ASP A 130 14.37 -15.28 11.70
CA ASP A 130 15.75 -15.69 11.90
C ASP A 130 16.45 -14.57 12.69
N PRO A 131 16.81 -14.81 13.96
CA PRO A 131 17.49 -13.82 14.79
C PRO A 131 18.90 -13.45 14.26
N ALA A 132 19.35 -14.10 13.18
CA ALA A 132 20.64 -13.84 12.54
C ALA A 132 20.57 -12.82 11.40
N ARG A 133 19.40 -12.37 10.94
CA ARG A 133 19.29 -11.30 9.94
C ARG A 133 19.64 -9.96 10.58
N THR A 134 20.65 -9.28 10.05
CA THR A 134 20.99 -7.91 10.48
C THR A 134 19.78 -7.00 10.25
N SER A 135 19.30 -6.35 11.30
CA SER A 135 18.18 -5.41 11.20
C SER A 135 18.58 -4.20 10.37
N VAL A 136 17.82 -3.90 9.33
CA VAL A 136 18.00 -2.69 8.49
C VAL A 136 17.23 -1.52 9.08
N LEU A 137 16.02 -1.78 9.58
CA LEU A 137 15.16 -0.79 10.23
C LEU A 137 14.68 -1.33 11.57
N ALA A 138 14.73 -0.51 12.62
CA ALA A 138 14.11 -0.78 13.90
C ALA A 138 13.38 0.47 14.41
N CYS A 139 12.08 0.37 14.59
CA CYS A 139 11.26 1.30 15.34
C CYS A 139 11.15 0.77 16.78
N ARG A 140 11.39 1.61 17.77
CA ARG A 140 11.39 1.26 19.19
C ARG A 140 10.47 2.21 19.95
N GLY A 141 9.31 1.72 20.38
CA GLY A 141 8.35 2.49 21.15
C GLY A 141 7.81 3.74 20.44
N VAL A 142 7.74 3.74 19.10
CA VAL A 142 7.38 4.93 18.33
C VAL A 142 5.96 5.37 18.65
N THR A 143 5.84 6.61 19.11
CA THR A 143 4.56 7.25 19.48
C THR A 143 4.36 8.52 18.68
N LYS A 144 3.14 8.73 18.16
CA LYS A 144 2.74 9.94 17.44
C LYS A 144 1.34 10.38 17.83
N ARG A 145 1.18 11.67 18.11
CA ARG A 145 -0.09 12.29 18.48
C ARG A 145 -0.42 13.45 17.55
N PHE A 146 -1.67 13.55 17.20
CA PHE A 146 -2.21 14.70 16.47
C PHE A 146 -3.31 15.33 17.31
N GLY A 147 -3.03 16.47 17.94
CA GLY A 147 -3.95 17.07 18.91
C GLY A 147 -4.29 16.12 20.05
N GLY A 148 -5.56 15.72 20.18
CA GLY A 148 -6.03 14.79 21.22
C GLY A 148 -6.05 13.31 20.80
N VAL A 149 -5.59 12.97 19.59
CA VAL A 149 -5.66 11.60 19.03
C VAL A 149 -4.27 10.98 19.01
N ASN A 150 -4.14 9.80 19.62
CA ASN A 150 -2.93 8.96 19.49
C ASN A 150 -3.02 8.21 18.15
N ALA A 151 -2.20 8.60 17.19
CA ALA A 151 -2.11 7.92 15.90
C ALA A 151 -1.17 6.70 15.96
N LEU A 152 -0.15 6.76 16.82
CA LEU A 152 0.75 5.65 17.14
C LEU A 152 0.97 5.59 18.65
N SER A 153 1.00 4.40 19.22
CA SER A 153 1.14 4.15 20.65
C SER A 153 2.22 3.09 20.89
N ALA A 154 3.44 3.53 21.17
CA ALA A 154 4.60 2.71 21.48
C ALA A 154 4.81 1.55 20.48
N VAL A 155 4.86 1.86 19.19
CA VAL A 155 5.01 0.87 18.11
C VAL A 155 6.43 0.37 18.04
N ASP A 156 6.59 -0.95 18.14
CA ASP A 156 7.82 -1.68 17.87
C ASP A 156 7.68 -2.39 16.51
N LEU A 157 8.65 -2.16 15.61
CA LEU A 157 8.71 -2.78 14.28
C LEU A 157 10.17 -3.00 13.90
N GLN A 158 10.49 -4.13 13.31
CA GLN A 158 11.81 -4.39 12.73
C GLN A 158 11.67 -4.87 11.29
N VAL A 159 12.66 -4.53 10.45
CA VAL A 159 12.79 -5.06 9.09
C VAL A 159 14.23 -5.52 8.90
N GLY A 160 14.40 -6.80 8.56
CA GLY A 160 15.69 -7.42 8.31
C GLY A 160 16.23 -7.12 6.89
N ALA A 161 17.52 -7.37 6.67
CA ALA A 161 18.12 -7.22 5.35
C ALA A 161 17.48 -8.18 4.33
N GLY A 162 17.03 -7.64 3.20
CA GLY A 162 16.35 -8.40 2.13
C GLY A 162 15.00 -9.00 2.56
N GLU A 163 14.44 -8.58 3.68
CA GLU A 163 13.13 -9.00 4.15
C GLU A 163 12.03 -8.14 3.53
N ILE A 164 10.91 -8.76 3.14
CA ILE A 164 9.67 -8.05 2.78
C ILE A 164 8.68 -8.20 3.92
N VAL A 165 8.37 -7.08 4.57
CA VAL A 165 7.40 -6.99 5.65
C VAL A 165 6.14 -6.31 5.15
N GLY A 166 4.99 -6.96 5.27
CA GLY A 166 3.69 -6.38 4.99
C GLY A 166 3.08 -5.73 6.24
N LEU A 167 2.59 -4.51 6.10
CA LEU A 167 1.91 -3.79 7.18
C LEU A 167 0.43 -3.73 6.88
N ILE A 168 -0.38 -4.44 7.67
CA ILE A 168 -1.82 -4.57 7.49
C ILE A 168 -2.60 -3.92 8.64
N GLY A 169 -3.87 -3.64 8.41
CA GLY A 169 -4.79 -3.04 9.38
C GLY A 169 -5.85 -2.19 8.69
N GLN A 170 -6.93 -1.89 9.39
CA GLN A 170 -7.99 -1.03 8.86
C GLN A 170 -7.52 0.40 8.57
N ASN A 171 -8.37 1.16 7.85
CA ASN A 171 -8.18 2.59 7.69
C ASN A 171 -8.20 3.27 9.06
N GLY A 172 -7.20 4.14 9.32
CA GLY A 172 -7.01 4.74 10.63
C GLY A 172 -6.23 3.89 11.66
N ALA A 173 -5.73 2.70 11.28
CA ALA A 173 -4.89 1.87 12.16
C ALA A 173 -3.49 2.48 12.45
N GLY A 174 -3.09 3.53 11.73
CA GLY A 174 -1.80 4.20 11.92
C GLY A 174 -0.72 3.81 10.91
N LYS A 175 -1.00 2.97 9.91
CA LYS A 175 -0.01 2.45 8.93
C LYS A 175 0.75 3.56 8.21
N THR A 176 0.02 4.46 7.53
CA THR A 176 0.61 5.59 6.80
C THR A 176 1.34 6.55 7.74
N THR A 177 0.79 6.80 8.95
CA THR A 177 1.46 7.60 9.97
C THR A 177 2.80 7.00 10.40
N LEU A 178 2.86 5.66 10.58
CA LEU A 178 4.12 4.97 10.90
C LEU A 178 5.12 5.12 9.74
N MET A 179 4.67 4.94 8.51
CA MET A 179 5.52 5.11 7.33
C MET A 179 6.00 6.56 7.18
N ASP A 180 5.15 7.56 7.51
CA ASP A 180 5.52 8.98 7.53
C ASP A 180 6.57 9.27 8.62
N CYS A 181 6.45 8.68 9.80
CA CYS A 181 7.47 8.77 10.84
C CYS A 181 8.79 8.12 10.40
N ILE A 182 8.75 6.91 9.82
CA ILE A 182 9.94 6.19 9.32
C ILE A 182 10.66 7.00 8.23
N SER A 183 9.92 7.65 7.34
CA SER A 183 10.48 8.45 6.25
C SER A 183 10.82 9.91 6.64
N GLY A 184 10.46 10.33 7.87
CA GLY A 184 10.76 11.67 8.41
C GLY A 184 9.80 12.77 7.99
N PHE A 185 8.66 12.44 7.37
CA PHE A 185 7.60 13.42 7.05
C PHE A 185 6.83 13.85 8.29
N HIS A 186 6.81 13.00 9.32
CA HIS A 186 6.31 13.36 10.65
C HIS A 186 7.38 13.11 11.70
N GLU A 187 7.55 14.09 12.58
CA GLU A 187 8.38 13.95 13.78
C GLU A 187 7.75 12.95 14.75
N VAL A 188 8.58 12.17 15.43
CA VAL A 188 8.17 11.23 16.47
C VAL A 188 8.03 11.99 17.80
N ASP A 189 6.94 11.77 18.52
CA ASP A 189 6.74 12.43 19.83
C ASP A 189 7.44 11.67 20.96
N ASP A 190 7.63 10.33 20.81
CA ASP A 190 8.39 9.49 21.74
C ASP A 190 8.87 8.22 21.00
N GLY A 191 9.94 7.60 21.49
CA GLY A 191 10.58 6.44 20.88
C GLY A 191 11.72 6.80 19.95
N ALA A 192 12.21 5.81 19.20
CA ALA A 192 13.36 5.96 18.31
C ALA A 192 13.22 5.18 17.02
N ILE A 193 13.79 5.71 15.95
CA ILE A 193 13.89 5.05 14.62
C ILE A 193 15.37 4.87 14.31
N VAL A 194 15.78 3.61 14.22
CA VAL A 194 17.16 3.22 13.93
C VAL A 194 17.22 2.62 12.52
N PHE A 195 18.05 3.17 11.67
CA PHE A 195 18.29 2.69 10.31
C PHE A 195 19.75 2.33 10.12
N ARG A 196 20.06 1.06 9.81
CA ARG A 196 21.45 0.55 9.67
C ARG A 196 22.32 0.91 10.89
N ASP A 197 21.81 0.63 12.06
CA ASP A 197 22.45 0.91 13.38
C ASP A 197 22.67 2.40 13.69
N VAL A 198 22.14 3.31 12.89
CA VAL A 198 22.20 4.76 13.12
C VAL A 198 20.82 5.25 13.56
N ASP A 199 20.77 6.02 14.65
CA ASP A 199 19.54 6.70 15.05
C ASP A 199 19.25 7.84 14.06
N VAL A 200 18.10 7.72 13.40
CA VAL A 200 17.65 8.68 12.37
C VAL A 200 16.37 9.41 12.80
N THR A 201 16.01 9.32 14.08
CA THR A 201 14.74 9.84 14.61
C THR A 201 14.53 11.30 14.27
N GLU A 202 15.56 12.13 14.40
CA GLU A 202 15.50 13.56 14.14
C GLU A 202 15.92 13.95 12.70
N TRP A 203 16.28 12.97 11.86
CA TRP A 203 16.72 13.27 10.50
C TRP A 203 15.57 13.74 9.62
N ALA A 204 15.84 14.78 8.81
CA ALA A 204 14.90 15.24 7.81
C ALA A 204 14.69 14.19 6.68
N PRO A 205 13.55 14.23 5.94
CA PRO A 205 13.25 13.24 4.89
C PRO A 205 14.37 13.12 3.84
N HIS A 206 14.98 14.23 3.45
CA HIS A 206 16.06 14.24 2.46
C HIS A 206 17.35 13.59 2.96
N GLU A 207 17.64 13.60 4.26
CA GLU A 207 18.79 12.94 4.86
C GLU A 207 18.59 11.42 4.87
N ARG A 208 17.37 10.97 5.29
CA ARG A 208 16.98 9.55 5.23
C ARG A 208 17.02 9.02 3.80
N ALA A 209 16.50 9.80 2.85
CA ALA A 209 16.58 9.45 1.44
C ALA A 209 18.05 9.36 0.96
N ARG A 210 18.95 10.28 1.36
CA ARG A 210 20.39 10.19 1.05
C ARG A 210 21.08 8.98 1.65
N SER A 211 20.57 8.46 2.76
CA SER A 211 21.05 7.22 3.37
C SER A 211 20.55 5.95 2.69
N ARG A 212 19.85 6.07 1.54
CA ARG A 212 19.31 4.97 0.73
C ARG A 212 18.01 4.36 1.30
N MET A 213 17.21 5.18 1.97
CA MET A 213 15.83 4.86 2.33
C MET A 213 14.91 5.47 1.27
N GLY A 214 14.36 4.64 0.40
CA GLY A 214 13.45 5.06 -0.65
C GLY A 214 11.99 4.97 -0.22
N ARG A 215 11.12 5.83 -0.75
CA ARG A 215 9.68 5.79 -0.50
C ARG A 215 8.87 6.05 -1.76
N SER A 216 7.88 5.19 -2.03
CA SER A 216 6.81 5.49 -2.98
C SER A 216 5.68 6.28 -2.31
N PHE A 217 4.88 6.97 -3.11
CA PHE A 217 3.72 7.72 -2.63
C PHE A 217 2.45 7.12 -3.22
N GLN A 218 1.29 7.35 -2.58
CA GLN A 218 -0.02 6.89 -3.07
C GLN A 218 -0.32 7.36 -4.50
N GLU A 219 0.14 8.55 -4.89
CA GLU A 219 0.08 9.05 -6.26
C GLU A 219 1.48 9.08 -6.86
N ALA A 220 1.66 8.47 -8.03
CA ALA A 220 2.91 8.53 -8.75
C ALA A 220 3.25 9.97 -9.16
N ARG A 221 4.28 10.56 -8.53
CA ARG A 221 4.74 11.94 -8.78
C ARG A 221 5.80 11.97 -9.86
N LEU A 222 5.38 11.67 -11.09
CA LEU A 222 6.26 11.70 -12.26
C LEU A 222 6.18 13.07 -12.96
N PHE A 223 7.17 13.35 -13.80
CA PHE A 223 7.19 14.56 -14.63
C PHE A 223 6.34 14.33 -15.89
N PRO A 224 5.14 14.95 -16.04
CA PRO A 224 4.21 14.60 -17.12
C PRO A 224 4.74 14.85 -18.53
N SER A 225 5.67 15.80 -18.68
CA SER A 225 6.26 16.19 -19.96
C SER A 225 7.47 15.35 -20.37
N LEU A 226 8.07 14.60 -19.45
CA LEU A 226 9.22 13.76 -19.73
C LEU A 226 8.77 12.37 -20.19
N THR A 227 9.59 11.75 -21.04
CA THR A 227 9.46 10.35 -21.39
C THR A 227 9.83 9.45 -20.20
N VAL A 228 9.49 8.16 -20.28
CA VAL A 228 9.89 7.19 -19.26
C VAL A 228 11.40 7.18 -19.07
N LEU A 229 12.17 7.12 -20.15
CA LEU A 229 13.62 7.08 -20.08
C LEU A 229 14.18 8.35 -19.42
N GLU A 230 13.76 9.53 -19.89
CA GLU A 230 14.20 10.82 -19.32
C GLU A 230 13.83 10.93 -17.83
N THR A 231 12.65 10.42 -17.43
CA THR A 231 12.21 10.43 -16.03
C THR A 231 13.13 9.57 -15.16
N VAL A 232 13.51 8.38 -15.64
CA VAL A 232 14.42 7.47 -14.94
C VAL A 232 15.84 8.01 -14.94
N GLU A 233 16.29 8.65 -16.04
CA GLU A 233 17.60 9.34 -16.11
C GLU A 233 17.70 10.43 -15.03
N VAL A 234 16.69 11.28 -14.88
CA VAL A 234 16.64 12.30 -13.83
C VAL A 234 16.78 11.68 -12.44
N ALA A 235 16.14 10.54 -12.19
CA ALA A 235 16.28 9.82 -10.91
C ALA A 235 17.71 9.27 -10.72
N CYS A 236 18.35 8.79 -11.80
CA CYS A 236 19.72 8.29 -11.77
C CYS A 236 20.77 9.38 -11.53
N GLU A 237 20.51 10.65 -11.90
CA GLU A 237 21.47 11.75 -11.71
C GLU A 237 21.92 11.93 -10.26
N ARG A 238 21.08 11.51 -9.30
CA ARG A 238 21.42 11.58 -7.89
C ARG A 238 22.63 10.73 -7.51
N THR A 239 22.85 9.63 -8.20
CA THR A 239 23.94 8.68 -7.92
C THR A 239 25.25 9.07 -8.60
N VAL A 240 25.23 10.07 -9.49
CA VAL A 240 26.42 10.53 -10.21
C VAL A 240 27.31 11.36 -9.29
N ALA A 241 28.58 10.96 -9.17
CA ALA A 241 29.55 11.58 -8.26
C ALA A 241 29.98 13.01 -8.67
N ASN A 242 29.83 13.39 -9.94
CA ASN A 242 30.34 14.66 -10.45
C ASN A 242 29.18 15.63 -10.79
N ARG A 243 28.90 16.55 -9.87
CA ARG A 243 27.84 17.57 -9.98
C ARG A 243 28.43 18.97 -10.26
N SER A 244 29.49 19.08 -11.04
CA SER A 244 30.05 20.37 -11.37
C SER A 244 29.23 21.05 -12.46
N LEU A 245 28.40 22.01 -12.09
CA LEU A 245 27.65 22.86 -13.04
C LEU A 245 28.57 23.54 -14.07
N LEU A 246 29.83 23.83 -13.69
CA LEU A 246 30.85 24.40 -14.58
C LEU A 246 31.34 23.36 -15.59
N ALA A 247 31.49 22.09 -15.20
CA ALA A 247 31.88 21.02 -16.12
C ALA A 247 30.79 20.76 -17.16
N ASP A 248 29.52 20.81 -16.75
CA ASP A 248 28.34 20.61 -17.61
C ASP A 248 28.22 21.82 -18.58
N ALA A 249 28.31 23.04 -18.07
CA ALA A 249 28.23 24.26 -18.88
C ALA A 249 29.37 24.35 -19.91
N THR A 250 30.56 23.82 -19.60
CA THR A 250 31.73 23.81 -20.48
C THR A 250 31.87 22.55 -21.33
N ARG A 251 30.89 21.64 -21.26
CA ARG A 251 30.89 20.38 -22.02
C ARG A 251 32.20 19.59 -21.90
N GLN A 252 32.71 19.45 -20.67
CA GLN A 252 33.94 18.69 -20.44
C GLN A 252 33.72 17.18 -20.66
N PRO A 253 34.76 16.41 -21.02
CA PRO A 253 34.64 14.95 -21.21
C PRO A 253 34.02 14.20 -20.01
N ALA A 254 34.24 14.71 -18.80
CA ALA A 254 33.65 14.14 -17.57
C ALA A 254 32.13 14.22 -17.52
N SER A 255 31.51 15.27 -18.10
CA SER A 255 30.03 15.38 -18.15
C SER A 255 29.44 14.42 -19.17
N TYR A 256 30.06 14.18 -20.31
CA TYR A 256 29.63 13.19 -21.28
C TYR A 256 29.73 11.75 -20.74
N LEU A 257 30.82 11.45 -20.01
CA LEU A 257 30.97 10.14 -19.36
C LEU A 257 29.90 9.93 -18.28
N ALA A 258 29.64 10.97 -17.48
CA ALA A 258 28.57 10.92 -16.47
C ALA A 258 27.20 10.70 -17.09
N ALA A 259 26.86 11.46 -18.17
CA ALA A 259 25.60 11.28 -18.91
C ALA A 259 25.48 9.86 -19.49
N GLY A 260 26.52 9.30 -20.07
CA GLY A 260 26.53 7.95 -20.60
C GLY A 260 26.33 6.88 -19.52
N VAL A 261 26.88 7.07 -18.32
CA VAL A 261 26.62 6.16 -17.18
C VAL A 261 25.19 6.24 -16.69
N THR A 262 24.63 7.47 -16.61
CA THR A 262 23.22 7.69 -16.22
C THR A 262 22.27 7.04 -17.22
N GLU A 263 22.48 7.26 -18.52
CA GLU A 263 21.66 6.66 -19.60
C GLU A 263 21.74 5.13 -19.57
N ALA A 264 22.95 4.56 -19.45
CA ALA A 264 23.12 3.11 -19.37
C ALA A 264 22.38 2.51 -18.16
N ARG A 265 22.45 3.17 -17.01
CA ARG A 265 21.74 2.73 -15.80
C ARG A 265 20.22 2.86 -15.97
N ALA A 266 19.74 3.94 -16.55
CA ALA A 266 18.32 4.14 -16.83
C ALA A 266 17.78 3.06 -17.79
N LEU A 267 18.51 2.74 -18.87
CA LEU A 267 18.17 1.68 -19.81
C LEU A 267 18.13 0.29 -19.13
N GLU A 268 19.08 0.02 -18.23
CA GLU A 268 19.07 -1.22 -17.43
C GLU A 268 17.80 -1.33 -16.59
N LEU A 269 17.42 -0.28 -15.85
CA LEU A 269 16.21 -0.24 -15.02
C LEU A 269 14.92 -0.36 -15.85
N VAL A 270 14.85 0.38 -16.97
CA VAL A 270 13.76 0.30 -17.94
C VAL A 270 13.63 -1.14 -18.48
N SER A 271 14.76 -1.80 -18.77
CA SER A 271 14.79 -3.19 -19.22
C SER A 271 14.37 -4.16 -18.12
N MET A 272 14.91 -4.02 -16.91
CA MET A 272 14.61 -4.87 -15.77
C MET A 272 13.12 -4.88 -15.42
N LEU A 273 12.45 -3.74 -15.58
CA LEU A 273 11.03 -3.56 -15.26
C LEU A 273 10.10 -3.74 -16.47
N GLY A 274 10.61 -4.14 -17.64
CA GLY A 274 9.78 -4.40 -18.83
C GLY A 274 9.20 -3.16 -19.49
N LEU A 275 9.82 -2.00 -19.27
CA LEU A 275 9.34 -0.70 -19.76
C LEU A 275 9.90 -0.31 -21.14
N GLN A 276 10.67 -1.18 -21.83
CA GLN A 276 11.40 -0.85 -23.05
C GLN A 276 10.50 -0.24 -24.13
N ARG A 277 9.29 -0.78 -24.31
CA ARG A 277 8.35 -0.30 -25.34
C ARG A 277 7.80 1.10 -25.04
N TYR A 278 7.90 1.53 -23.79
CA TYR A 278 7.45 2.85 -23.33
C TYR A 278 8.60 3.84 -23.14
N ALA A 279 9.86 3.45 -23.38
CA ALA A 279 11.04 4.26 -23.08
C ALA A 279 10.94 5.71 -23.58
N HIS A 280 10.38 5.90 -24.78
CA HIS A 280 10.22 7.21 -25.42
C HIS A 280 8.78 7.76 -25.33
N THR A 281 7.92 7.15 -24.51
CA THR A 281 6.53 7.60 -24.31
C THR A 281 6.46 8.59 -23.16
N PRO A 282 5.79 9.75 -23.29
CA PRO A 282 5.59 10.68 -22.20
C PRO A 282 4.82 10.02 -21.04
N THR A 283 5.21 10.32 -19.79
CA THR A 283 4.58 9.70 -18.61
C THR A 283 3.12 10.08 -18.45
N SER A 284 2.70 11.23 -19.01
CA SER A 284 1.30 11.71 -18.97
C SER A 284 0.30 10.81 -19.68
N VAL A 285 0.73 10.06 -20.71
CA VAL A 285 -0.18 9.19 -21.52
C VAL A 285 -0.16 7.73 -21.08
N LEU A 286 0.61 7.39 -20.06
CA LEU A 286 0.70 6.03 -19.53
C LEU A 286 -0.52 5.68 -18.66
N SER A 287 -0.88 4.39 -18.62
CA SER A 287 -1.84 3.86 -17.63
C SER A 287 -1.34 4.07 -16.20
N THR A 288 -2.25 4.03 -15.23
CA THR A 288 -1.89 4.16 -13.81
C THR A 288 -0.90 3.07 -13.40
N GLY A 289 -1.13 1.81 -13.80
CA GLY A 289 -0.22 0.71 -13.51
C GLY A 289 1.17 0.91 -14.10
N THR A 290 1.26 1.32 -15.38
CA THR A 290 2.56 1.61 -16.02
C THR A 290 3.27 2.75 -15.31
N ARG A 291 2.57 3.82 -14.88
CA ARG A 291 3.17 4.92 -14.10
C ARG A 291 3.73 4.43 -12.78
N ARG A 292 3.06 3.49 -12.09
CA ARG A 292 3.58 2.87 -10.87
C ARG A 292 4.88 2.12 -11.08
N ILE A 293 5.00 1.41 -12.22
CA ILE A 293 6.24 0.72 -12.56
C ILE A 293 7.36 1.73 -12.88
N VAL A 294 7.05 2.86 -13.53
CA VAL A 294 8.03 3.94 -13.75
C VAL A 294 8.46 4.58 -12.43
N GLU A 295 7.54 4.80 -11.49
CA GLU A 295 7.87 5.26 -10.13
C GLU A 295 8.81 4.28 -9.42
N LEU A 296 8.54 2.97 -9.53
CA LEU A 296 9.44 1.93 -9.01
C LEU A 296 10.82 1.99 -9.66
N ALA A 297 10.91 2.25 -10.98
CA ALA A 297 12.18 2.45 -11.67
C ALA A 297 12.96 3.64 -11.09
N CYS A 298 12.28 4.76 -10.86
CA CYS A 298 12.88 5.95 -10.25
C CYS A 298 13.37 5.67 -8.82
N LEU A 299 12.59 4.90 -8.05
CA LEU A 299 12.97 4.50 -6.69
C LEU A 299 14.22 3.62 -6.70
N LEU A 300 14.31 2.66 -7.63
CA LEU A 300 15.45 1.77 -7.81
C LEU A 300 16.70 2.49 -8.34
N ALA A 301 16.52 3.59 -9.06
CA ALA A 301 17.62 4.43 -9.52
C ALA A 301 18.44 5.01 -8.35
N GLU A 302 17.83 5.16 -7.18
CA GLU A 302 18.49 5.62 -5.96
C GLU A 302 19.27 4.52 -5.21
N ASP A 303 19.26 3.28 -5.73
CA ASP A 303 19.90 2.11 -5.14
C ASP A 303 19.52 1.92 -3.64
N PRO A 304 18.20 1.81 -3.32
CA PRO A 304 17.74 1.81 -1.96
C PRO A 304 18.18 0.55 -1.21
N VAL A 305 18.46 0.68 0.10
CA VAL A 305 18.64 -0.45 1.02
C VAL A 305 17.29 -0.86 1.63
N LEU A 306 16.40 0.12 1.82
CA LEU A 306 15.04 -0.06 2.29
C LEU A 306 14.07 0.67 1.36
N MET A 307 13.05 -0.01 0.91
CA MET A 307 11.93 0.57 0.17
C MET A 307 10.68 0.59 1.04
N LEU A 308 10.05 1.74 1.15
CA LEU A 308 8.77 1.96 1.79
C LEU A 308 7.72 2.10 0.69
N LEU A 309 6.85 1.11 0.54
CA LEU A 309 5.85 1.04 -0.53
C LEU A 309 4.44 1.22 0.06
N ASP A 310 3.78 2.32 -0.31
CA ASP A 310 2.45 2.70 0.20
C ASP A 310 1.40 2.46 -0.88
N GLU A 311 0.63 1.38 -0.73
CA GLU A 311 -0.42 0.92 -1.63
C GLU A 311 0.02 0.88 -3.11
N PRO A 312 1.10 0.14 -3.45
CA PRO A 312 1.63 0.12 -4.81
C PRO A 312 0.65 -0.45 -5.85
N SER A 313 -0.38 -1.18 -5.43
CA SER A 313 -1.44 -1.70 -6.32
C SER A 313 -2.63 -0.73 -6.49
N ALA A 314 -2.67 0.39 -5.76
CA ALA A 314 -3.81 1.29 -5.80
C ALA A 314 -4.07 1.87 -7.20
N GLY A 315 -5.30 1.69 -7.71
CA GLY A 315 -5.70 2.16 -9.03
C GLY A 315 -5.10 1.38 -10.21
N VAL A 316 -4.49 0.23 -9.94
CA VAL A 316 -3.93 -0.69 -10.93
C VAL A 316 -4.98 -1.74 -11.31
N ALA A 317 -5.06 -2.13 -12.59
CA ALA A 317 -5.97 -3.17 -13.02
C ALA A 317 -5.57 -4.53 -12.40
N GLN A 318 -6.54 -5.40 -12.12
CA GLN A 318 -6.32 -6.64 -11.38
C GLN A 318 -5.22 -7.53 -12.00
N ARG A 319 -5.19 -7.70 -13.34
CA ARG A 319 -4.14 -8.46 -14.02
C ARG A 319 -2.73 -7.89 -13.79
N GLU A 320 -2.63 -6.57 -13.69
CA GLU A 320 -1.37 -5.88 -13.40
C GLU A 320 -1.00 -6.03 -11.90
N THR A 321 -1.99 -6.05 -11.00
CA THR A 321 -1.78 -6.29 -9.56
C THR A 321 -1.23 -7.70 -9.31
N GLU A 322 -1.77 -8.73 -9.98
CA GLU A 322 -1.28 -10.11 -9.91
C GLU A 322 0.18 -10.23 -10.37
N ALA A 323 0.61 -9.40 -11.30
CA ALA A 323 2.00 -9.37 -11.78
C ALA A 323 2.95 -8.55 -10.88
N LEU A 324 2.41 -7.67 -10.03
CA LEU A 324 3.19 -6.78 -9.16
C LEU A 324 3.94 -7.55 -8.08
N GLY A 325 3.32 -8.55 -7.43
CA GLY A 325 3.96 -9.37 -6.42
C GLY A 325 5.23 -10.07 -6.94
N PRO A 326 5.14 -10.86 -8.01
CA PRO A 326 6.32 -11.45 -8.68
C PRO A 326 7.37 -10.41 -9.11
N LEU A 327 6.95 -9.21 -9.54
CA LEU A 327 7.88 -8.13 -9.89
C LEU A 327 8.66 -7.64 -8.67
N LEU A 328 7.99 -7.32 -7.57
CA LEU A 328 8.62 -6.87 -6.33
C LEU A 328 9.54 -7.95 -5.74
N GLY A 329 9.14 -9.23 -5.82
CA GLY A 329 9.99 -10.36 -5.44
C GLY A 329 11.29 -10.41 -6.24
N ARG A 330 11.22 -10.25 -7.58
CA ARG A 330 12.42 -10.17 -8.45
C ARG A 330 13.28 -8.95 -8.13
N VAL A 331 12.66 -7.80 -7.87
CA VAL A 331 13.38 -6.58 -7.45
C VAL A 331 14.17 -6.85 -6.18
N ARG A 332 13.56 -7.45 -5.14
CA ARG A 332 14.26 -7.85 -3.92
C ARG A 332 15.44 -8.77 -4.22
N ASP A 333 15.19 -9.83 -5.00
CA ASP A 333 16.21 -10.87 -5.28
C ASP A 333 17.39 -10.28 -6.09
N HIS A 334 17.14 -9.27 -6.92
CA HIS A 334 18.19 -8.61 -7.71
C HIS A 334 18.97 -7.57 -6.92
N THR A 335 18.27 -6.77 -6.09
CA THR A 335 18.87 -5.62 -5.38
C THR A 335 19.32 -5.94 -3.96
N GLY A 336 18.76 -6.98 -3.34
CA GLY A 336 18.92 -7.27 -1.92
C GLY A 336 18.24 -6.25 -1.00
N SER A 337 17.41 -5.36 -1.54
CA SER A 337 16.71 -4.33 -0.77
C SER A 337 15.67 -4.95 0.16
N ALA A 338 15.59 -4.45 1.38
CA ALA A 338 14.47 -4.71 2.27
C ALA A 338 13.23 -3.90 1.85
N MET A 339 12.03 -4.38 2.14
CA MET A 339 10.79 -3.68 1.81
C MET A 339 9.83 -3.66 3.00
N LEU A 340 9.19 -2.51 3.22
CA LEU A 340 8.02 -2.38 4.07
C LEU A 340 6.85 -1.96 3.17
N VAL A 341 5.83 -2.82 3.08
CA VAL A 341 4.73 -2.68 2.11
C VAL A 341 3.42 -2.52 2.86
N ILE A 342 2.70 -1.42 2.61
CA ILE A 342 1.30 -1.27 3.00
C ILE A 342 0.45 -1.69 1.81
N GLU A 343 -0.45 -2.63 2.01
CA GLU A 343 -1.38 -3.09 0.99
C GLU A 343 -2.69 -3.58 1.60
N HIS A 344 -3.73 -3.58 0.79
CA HIS A 344 -5.04 -4.10 1.14
C HIS A 344 -5.37 -5.42 0.42
N ASP A 345 -4.61 -5.75 -0.62
CA ASP A 345 -4.73 -7.02 -1.35
C ASP A 345 -4.01 -8.12 -0.56
N MET A 346 -4.80 -8.92 0.17
CA MET A 346 -4.27 -10.00 1.02
C MET A 346 -3.60 -11.13 0.21
N PRO A 347 -4.13 -11.56 -0.94
CA PRO A 347 -3.46 -12.47 -1.85
C PRO A 347 -2.06 -11.98 -2.26
N LEU A 348 -1.94 -10.71 -2.67
CA LEU A 348 -0.66 -10.10 -3.02
C LEU A 348 0.31 -10.16 -1.84
N LEU A 349 -0.12 -9.73 -0.64
CA LEU A 349 0.71 -9.74 0.56
C LEU A 349 1.12 -11.15 0.99
N SER A 350 0.20 -12.12 0.95
CA SER A 350 0.47 -13.50 1.33
C SER A 350 1.49 -14.18 0.41
N GLY A 351 1.47 -13.82 -0.88
CA GLY A 351 2.41 -14.36 -1.86
C GLY A 351 3.77 -13.64 -1.90
N LEU A 352 3.82 -12.39 -1.42
CA LEU A 352 5.00 -11.53 -1.52
C LEU A 352 5.80 -11.46 -0.22
N CYS A 353 5.12 -11.32 0.93
CA CYS A 353 5.75 -10.96 2.20
C CYS A 353 6.33 -12.18 2.92
N ASP A 354 7.53 -12.03 3.47
CA ASP A 354 8.11 -13.01 4.39
C ASP A 354 7.37 -13.00 5.73
N ARG A 355 6.84 -11.82 6.13
CA ARG A 355 6.18 -11.58 7.40
C ARG A 355 5.13 -10.47 7.28
N LEU A 356 4.05 -10.59 8.07
CA LEU A 356 3.05 -9.53 8.22
C LEU A 356 3.07 -8.96 9.65
N VAL A 357 2.84 -7.66 9.74
CA VAL A 357 2.61 -6.94 10.99
C VAL A 357 1.21 -6.33 10.92
N ALA A 358 0.34 -6.73 11.84
CA ALA A 358 -1.03 -6.22 11.92
C ALA A 358 -1.13 -5.08 12.94
N MET A 359 -1.75 -3.99 12.54
CA MET A 359 -1.96 -2.81 13.38
C MET A 359 -3.44 -2.52 13.59
N GLU A 360 -3.78 -2.05 14.80
CA GLU A 360 -5.09 -1.52 15.15
C GLU A 360 -4.93 -0.35 16.11
N LEU A 361 -5.66 0.76 15.86
CA LEU A 361 -5.70 1.94 16.72
C LEU A 361 -4.31 2.44 17.16
N GLY A 362 -3.35 2.42 16.24
CA GLY A 362 -1.99 2.90 16.47
C GLY A 362 -1.05 1.91 17.18
N SER A 363 -1.46 0.68 17.41
CA SER A 363 -0.67 -0.36 18.08
C SER A 363 -0.51 -1.61 17.23
N VAL A 364 0.58 -2.35 17.43
CA VAL A 364 0.77 -3.66 16.81
C VAL A 364 -0.06 -4.70 17.56
N ILE A 365 -0.89 -5.46 16.84
CA ILE A 365 -1.71 -6.55 17.39
C ILE A 365 -0.91 -7.86 17.40
N THR A 366 -0.30 -8.16 16.25
CA THR A 366 0.45 -9.40 16.05
C THR A 366 1.45 -9.23 14.92
N ASP A 367 2.47 -10.08 14.90
CA ASP A 367 3.58 -10.07 13.99
C ASP A 367 4.01 -11.54 13.73
N GLY A 368 4.18 -11.93 12.49
CA GLY A 368 4.55 -13.29 12.14
C GLY A 368 4.36 -13.66 10.68
N PRO A 369 4.52 -14.96 10.33
CA PRO A 369 4.25 -15.47 8.99
C PRO A 369 2.84 -15.12 8.52
N PRO A 370 2.63 -14.83 7.21
CA PRO A 370 1.34 -14.36 6.68
C PRO A 370 0.16 -15.25 7.10
N ALA A 371 0.26 -16.57 6.98
CA ALA A 371 -0.81 -17.50 7.35
C ALA A 371 -1.23 -17.37 8.82
N GLN A 372 -0.26 -17.22 9.74
CA GLN A 372 -0.54 -17.11 11.18
C GLN A 372 -1.19 -15.77 11.52
N VAL A 373 -0.73 -14.68 10.91
CA VAL A 373 -1.26 -13.33 11.17
C VAL A 373 -2.69 -13.21 10.63
N LEU A 374 -2.96 -13.72 9.43
CA LEU A 374 -4.29 -13.66 8.81
C LEU A 374 -5.33 -14.53 9.55
N GLU A 375 -4.90 -15.62 10.20
CA GLU A 375 -5.76 -16.47 11.03
C GLU A 375 -5.87 -15.99 12.49
N HIS A 376 -5.12 -14.96 12.88
CA HIS A 376 -5.10 -14.50 14.26
C HIS A 376 -6.45 -13.90 14.67
N PRO A 377 -7.08 -14.37 15.79
CA PRO A 377 -8.42 -13.96 16.18
C PRO A 377 -8.60 -12.44 16.32
N ALA A 378 -7.59 -11.74 16.87
CA ALA A 378 -7.65 -10.29 17.01
C ALA A 378 -7.58 -9.57 15.65
N VAL A 379 -6.84 -10.10 14.67
CA VAL A 379 -6.79 -9.55 13.31
C VAL A 379 -8.14 -9.75 12.63
N ILE A 380 -8.70 -10.97 12.69
CA ILE A 380 -10.03 -11.25 12.16
C ILE A 380 -11.07 -10.32 12.81
N ALA A 381 -11.04 -10.18 14.13
CA ALA A 381 -11.95 -9.30 14.86
C ALA A 381 -11.77 -7.83 14.48
N SER A 382 -10.55 -7.36 14.23
CA SER A 382 -10.29 -5.98 13.80
C SER A 382 -10.91 -5.69 12.44
N TYR A 383 -10.94 -6.66 11.51
CA TYR A 383 -11.53 -6.50 10.18
C TYR A 383 -13.04 -6.75 10.15
N LEU A 384 -13.54 -7.70 10.95
CA LEU A 384 -14.96 -8.08 10.97
C LEU A 384 -15.79 -7.30 12.00
N GLY A 385 -15.13 -6.63 12.98
CA GLY A 385 -15.78 -6.06 14.16
C GLY A 385 -16.18 -7.15 15.17
N THR A 386 -16.00 -6.88 16.45
CA THR A 386 -16.58 -7.73 17.50
C THR A 386 -17.93 -7.19 17.89
N ASP A 387 -18.97 -8.03 17.86
CA ASP A 387 -20.33 -7.69 18.35
C ASP A 387 -20.33 -7.07 19.76
N ALA A 388 -19.37 -7.48 20.61
CA ALA A 388 -19.21 -6.95 21.96
C ALA A 388 -18.80 -5.46 21.99
N ALA A 389 -18.02 -4.97 21.03
CA ALA A 389 -17.62 -3.55 20.98
C ALA A 389 -18.75 -2.66 20.40
N ALA A 390 -19.59 -3.20 19.53
CA ALA A 390 -20.78 -2.53 19.03
C ALA A 390 -21.84 -2.34 20.13
N ILE A 391 -22.02 -3.34 20.99
CA ILE A 391 -23.01 -3.33 22.11
C ILE A 391 -22.58 -2.34 23.20
N HIS A 392 -21.29 -2.26 23.56
CA HIS A 392 -20.82 -1.32 24.59
C HIS A 392 -20.80 0.15 24.15
N ARG A 393 -20.79 0.43 22.85
CA ARG A 393 -20.86 1.82 22.32
C ARG A 393 -22.28 2.35 22.14
N SER A 394 -23.29 1.48 22.19
CA SER A 394 -24.70 1.87 22.01
C SER A 394 -25.40 2.32 23.30
N GLY A 395 -24.69 2.44 24.44
CA GLY A 395 -25.17 3.17 25.61
C GLY A 395 -26.61 2.87 26.08
N ALA A 396 -27.12 1.67 25.88
CA ALA A 396 -28.41 1.27 26.41
C ALA A 396 -28.23 0.74 27.82
N THR A 397 -28.19 1.65 28.79
CA THR A 397 -28.55 1.31 30.17
C THR A 397 -30.03 1.00 30.18
N LEU A 398 -30.38 -0.28 30.18
CA LEU A 398 -31.71 -0.69 30.58
C LEU A 398 -31.82 -0.56 32.10
N ALA A 399 -32.63 0.43 32.53
CA ALA A 399 -33.14 0.51 33.87
C ALA A 399 -34.27 -0.52 34.06
#